data_2ba12f2b1feb1efcd343c91674dcd64b
#
_entry.id   2ba12f2b1feb1efcd343c91674dcd64b
#
_cell.length_a   1.000
_cell.length_b   1.000
_cell.length_c   1.000
_cell.angle_alpha   90.00
_cell.angle_beta   90.00
_cell.angle_gamma   90.00
#
_symmetry.space_group_name_H-M   'P 1'
#
loop_
_entity.id
_entity.type
_entity.pdbx_description
1 polymer ?
#
loop_
_entity_poly.entity_id
_entity_poly.type
_entity_poly.pdbx_seq_one_letter_code
_entity_poly.pdbx_strand_id
1 'polypeptide(L)'
;MEVKIKQGSEMLDATIEMVDGVMVVSPKEVKFEPKDGDVVFQDGKCKWIFIYKDCLTVEAYEYVSIELDSNEICFPNGGHIGYVDTLRPATEEEKKKLFDKLAEKGYEFDFEKKELIKLKWKPKMNELYYLPRFDLYAIRFLIDYTKWSDNDEDEDVYDNGWVFRTKEECQEFCNRLNSCISSIKP
;
A
#
# COMPACT_ATOMS: atom_id res chain seq x y z
N MET A 1 -17.62 37.60 13.08
CA MET A 1 -18.34 37.03 14.24
C MET A 1 -18.52 35.54 13.96
N GLU A 2 -18.13 34.68 14.90
CA GLU A 2 -18.30 33.24 14.78
C GLU A 2 -19.69 32.83 15.26
N VAL A 3 -20.37 32.00 14.51
CA VAL A 3 -21.72 31.49 14.79
C VAL A 3 -21.82 30.03 14.42
N LYS A 4 -22.84 29.33 14.92
CA LYS A 4 -23.17 27.98 14.49
C LYS A 4 -24.42 28.02 13.63
N ILE A 5 -24.35 27.38 12.46
CA ILE A 5 -25.50 27.22 11.56
C ILE A 5 -25.91 25.75 11.51
N LYS A 6 -27.23 25.51 11.34
CA LYS A 6 -27.76 24.16 11.18
C LYS A 6 -27.94 23.88 9.69
N GLN A 7 -27.26 22.83 9.20
CA GLN A 7 -27.41 22.31 7.85
C GLN A 7 -27.85 20.84 7.92
N GLY A 8 -29.11 20.58 7.64
CA GLY A 8 -29.71 19.26 7.85
C GLY A 8 -29.76 18.89 9.34
N SER A 9 -29.11 17.79 9.74
CA SER A 9 -28.97 17.33 11.12
C SER A 9 -27.70 17.82 11.82
N GLU A 10 -26.79 18.47 11.10
CA GLU A 10 -25.47 18.86 11.62
C GLU A 10 -25.41 20.35 11.99
N MET A 11 -24.61 20.66 13.00
CA MET A 11 -24.27 22.02 13.42
C MET A 11 -22.87 22.34 12.94
N LEU A 12 -22.76 23.32 12.04
CA LEU A 12 -21.50 23.76 11.45
C LEU A 12 -21.09 25.12 12.03
N ASP A 13 -19.80 25.29 12.29
CA ASP A 13 -19.24 26.60 12.58
C ASP A 13 -19.28 27.47 11.31
N ALA A 14 -19.64 28.73 11.45
CA ALA A 14 -19.76 29.64 10.33
C ALA A 14 -19.22 31.03 10.70
N THR A 15 -18.79 31.77 9.69
CA THR A 15 -18.44 33.17 9.79
C THR A 15 -19.54 34.03 9.19
N ILE A 16 -19.78 35.19 9.87
CA ILE A 16 -20.68 36.21 9.31
C ILE A 16 -19.83 37.39 8.88
N GLU A 17 -20.01 37.78 7.62
CA GLU A 17 -19.36 38.95 7.03
C GLU A 17 -20.43 39.86 6.39
N MET A 18 -20.12 41.15 6.34
CA MET A 18 -20.94 42.14 5.63
C MET A 18 -20.25 42.41 4.28
N VAL A 19 -20.91 42.04 3.20
CA VAL A 19 -20.43 42.30 1.83
C VAL A 19 -21.47 43.17 1.14
N ASP A 20 -21.08 44.37 0.76
CA ASP A 20 -21.93 45.38 0.11
C ASP A 20 -23.28 45.66 0.86
N GLY A 21 -23.23 45.67 2.19
CA GLY A 21 -24.39 45.89 3.04
C GLY A 21 -25.30 44.67 3.20
N VAL A 22 -24.92 43.54 2.68
CA VAL A 22 -25.64 42.26 2.82
C VAL A 22 -24.88 41.36 3.80
N MET A 23 -25.62 40.76 4.73
CA MET A 23 -25.05 39.78 5.66
C MET A 23 -24.86 38.46 4.92
N VAL A 24 -23.61 38.02 4.79
CA VAL A 24 -23.25 36.73 4.21
C VAL A 24 -22.81 35.78 5.33
N VAL A 25 -23.44 34.61 5.40
CA VAL A 25 -23.09 33.55 6.34
C VAL A 25 -22.43 32.42 5.54
N SER A 26 -21.13 32.24 5.79
CA SER A 26 -20.36 31.18 5.13
C SER A 26 -19.96 30.12 6.15
N PRO A 27 -20.17 28.83 5.87
CA PRO A 27 -19.61 27.78 6.70
C PRO A 27 -18.10 28.00 6.86
N LYS A 28 -17.61 27.85 8.09
CA LYS A 28 -16.17 27.88 8.32
C LYS A 28 -15.59 26.63 7.66
N GLU A 29 -14.74 26.84 6.68
CA GLU A 29 -14.01 25.72 6.09
C GLU A 29 -13.17 25.05 7.17
N VAL A 30 -13.54 23.83 7.54
CA VAL A 30 -12.72 23.01 8.42
C VAL A 30 -11.53 22.55 7.56
N LYS A 31 -10.38 23.18 7.77
CA LYS A 31 -9.17 22.78 7.09
C LYS A 31 -8.88 21.33 7.48
N PHE A 32 -8.81 20.47 6.48
CA PHE A 32 -8.41 19.08 6.68
C PHE A 32 -6.94 19.02 7.11
N GLU A 33 -6.69 18.37 8.22
CA GLU A 33 -5.34 18.10 8.73
C GLU A 33 -5.09 16.59 8.65
N PRO A 34 -4.32 16.12 7.67
CA PRO A 34 -4.05 14.70 7.52
C PRO A 34 -3.23 14.17 8.69
N LYS A 35 -3.54 12.95 9.09
CA LYS A 35 -2.78 12.20 10.11
C LYS A 35 -2.00 11.08 9.44
N ASP A 36 -0.91 10.69 10.08
CA ASP A 36 -0.09 9.58 9.67
C ASP A 36 -0.91 8.29 9.47
N GLY A 37 -0.89 7.74 8.27
CA GLY A 37 -1.70 6.61 7.84
C GLY A 37 -3.01 6.98 7.14
N ASP A 38 -3.42 8.25 7.11
CA ASP A 38 -4.62 8.66 6.37
C ASP A 38 -4.42 8.43 4.85
N VAL A 39 -5.48 7.96 4.20
CA VAL A 39 -5.51 7.93 2.73
C VAL A 39 -6.07 9.25 2.23
N VAL A 40 -5.25 9.96 1.49
CA VAL A 40 -5.55 11.32 1.03
C VAL A 40 -5.50 11.41 -0.48
N PHE A 41 -6.20 12.43 -0.99
CA PHE A 41 -6.19 12.81 -2.39
C PHE A 41 -5.59 14.21 -2.53
N GLN A 42 -4.76 14.36 -3.54
CA GLN A 42 -4.27 15.66 -3.97
C GLN A 42 -4.78 15.98 -5.37
N ASP A 43 -5.43 17.14 -5.48
CA ASP A 43 -5.86 17.71 -6.76
C ASP A 43 -4.88 18.81 -7.18
N GLY A 44 -4.02 18.50 -8.14
CA GLY A 44 -2.99 19.40 -8.64
C GLY A 44 -2.74 19.20 -10.12
N LYS A 45 -1.55 19.60 -10.59
CA LYS A 45 -1.11 19.35 -11.97
C LYS A 45 -1.10 17.84 -12.29
N CYS A 46 -0.69 17.04 -11.32
CA CYS A 46 -0.85 15.60 -11.31
C CYS A 46 -1.81 15.24 -10.16
N LYS A 47 -2.68 14.27 -10.38
CA LYS A 47 -3.64 13.81 -9.38
C LYS A 47 -3.11 12.56 -8.69
N TRP A 48 -3.01 12.62 -7.37
CA TRP A 48 -2.45 11.57 -6.56
C TRP A 48 -3.43 11.07 -5.52
N ILE A 49 -3.45 9.75 -5.30
CA ILE A 49 -4.02 9.13 -4.10
C ILE A 49 -2.84 8.49 -3.37
N PHE A 50 -2.68 8.77 -2.08
CA PHE A 50 -1.56 8.23 -1.33
C PHE A 50 -1.86 8.01 0.15
N ILE A 51 -1.05 7.19 0.79
CA ILE A 51 -1.06 7.01 2.24
C ILE A 51 -0.09 8.03 2.82
N TYR A 52 -0.65 9.00 3.53
CA TYR A 52 0.09 10.08 4.13
C TYR A 52 1.00 9.58 5.26
N LYS A 53 2.21 10.07 5.30
CA LYS A 53 3.20 9.71 6.31
C LYS A 53 3.50 10.85 7.25
N ASP A 54 3.92 11.99 6.69
CA ASP A 54 4.41 13.12 7.48
C ASP A 54 4.42 14.39 6.63
N CYS A 55 4.71 15.54 7.27
CA CYS A 55 5.03 16.78 6.57
C CYS A 55 6.27 17.44 7.15
N LEU A 56 7.09 17.99 6.28
CA LEU A 56 8.13 18.95 6.65
C LEU A 56 7.67 20.35 6.22
N THR A 57 7.36 21.19 7.22
CA THR A 57 6.76 22.50 7.01
C THR A 57 5.38 22.43 6.35
N VAL A 58 5.31 22.44 5.01
CA VAL A 58 4.06 22.35 4.22
C VAL A 58 4.09 21.22 3.19
N GLU A 59 5.23 20.56 3.04
CA GLU A 59 5.44 19.50 2.06
C GLU A 59 4.97 18.15 2.64
N ALA A 60 4.10 17.45 1.91
CA ALA A 60 3.57 16.14 2.30
C ALA A 60 4.44 15.01 1.78
N TYR A 61 4.64 14.01 2.61
CA TYR A 61 5.35 12.76 2.29
C TYR A 61 4.41 11.57 2.42
N GLU A 62 4.73 10.48 1.73
CA GLU A 62 3.88 9.30 1.63
C GLU A 62 4.62 8.01 1.97
N TYR A 63 3.84 6.96 2.28
CA TYR A 63 4.30 5.57 2.30
C TYR A 63 4.23 4.93 0.92
N VAL A 64 3.21 5.28 0.15
CA VAL A 64 2.97 4.81 -1.22
C VAL A 64 1.91 5.68 -1.86
N SER A 65 1.99 5.82 -3.17
CA SER A 65 1.03 6.61 -3.95
C SER A 65 0.64 5.93 -5.26
N ILE A 66 -0.49 6.37 -5.83
CA ILE A 66 -0.89 6.08 -7.20
C ILE A 66 -1.11 7.40 -7.94
N GLU A 67 -0.47 7.55 -9.06
CA GLU A 67 -0.78 8.63 -10.00
C GLU A 67 -1.99 8.24 -10.85
N LEU A 68 -3.04 9.06 -10.83
CA LEU A 68 -4.30 8.69 -11.47
C LEU A 68 -4.22 8.72 -13.00
N ASP A 69 -3.41 9.58 -13.57
CA ASP A 69 -3.31 9.75 -15.02
C ASP A 69 -2.54 8.57 -15.66
N SER A 70 -1.44 8.14 -15.05
CA SER A 70 -0.68 6.97 -15.49
C SER A 70 -1.24 5.65 -14.95
N ASN A 71 -2.00 5.70 -13.87
CA ASN A 71 -2.51 4.55 -13.12
C ASN A 71 -1.38 3.63 -12.61
N GLU A 72 -0.23 4.22 -12.25
CA GLU A 72 0.93 3.50 -11.75
C GLU A 72 1.12 3.72 -10.25
N ILE A 73 1.58 2.66 -9.56
CA ILE A 73 2.03 2.74 -8.18
C ILE A 73 3.42 3.36 -8.15
N CYS A 74 3.60 4.33 -7.27
CA CYS A 74 4.87 4.95 -6.99
C CYS A 74 5.26 4.67 -5.53
N PHE A 75 6.49 4.22 -5.35
CA PHE A 75 7.08 4.04 -4.03
C PHE A 75 7.91 5.27 -3.67
N PRO A 76 8.02 5.64 -2.38
CA PRO A 76 8.74 6.83 -1.97
C PRO A 76 10.17 6.83 -2.48
N ASN A 77 10.56 7.95 -3.06
CA ASN A 77 11.93 8.17 -3.55
C ASN A 77 12.69 9.26 -2.75
N GLY A 78 12.11 9.69 -1.62
CA GLY A 78 12.66 10.73 -0.74
C GLY A 78 12.27 12.16 -1.11
N GLY A 79 11.48 12.35 -2.18
CA GLY A 79 10.84 13.63 -2.51
C GLY A 79 9.50 13.80 -1.83
N HIS A 80 8.97 15.02 -1.78
CA HIS A 80 7.60 15.29 -1.38
C HIS A 80 6.62 14.99 -2.54
N ILE A 81 5.39 14.60 -2.19
CA ILE A 81 4.35 14.30 -3.18
C ILE A 81 3.43 15.49 -3.43
N GLY A 82 3.33 16.42 -2.48
CA GLY A 82 2.47 17.58 -2.59
C GLY A 82 2.53 18.51 -1.38
N TYR A 83 1.50 19.34 -1.24
CA TYR A 83 1.39 20.32 -0.16
C TYR A 83 0.17 20.01 0.71
N VAL A 84 0.36 20.05 2.04
CA VAL A 84 -0.68 19.67 3.03
C VAL A 84 -1.97 20.48 2.87
N ASP A 85 -1.87 21.74 2.48
CA ASP A 85 -3.03 22.63 2.30
C ASP A 85 -3.88 22.32 1.05
N THR A 86 -3.37 21.47 0.16
CA THR A 86 -4.08 21.02 -1.05
C THR A 86 -4.69 19.62 -0.90
N LEU A 87 -4.53 19.02 0.27
CA LEU A 87 -4.99 17.66 0.52
C LEU A 87 -6.45 17.64 0.99
N ARG A 88 -7.16 16.59 0.61
CA ARG A 88 -8.44 16.21 1.17
C ARG A 88 -8.48 14.72 1.52
N PRO A 89 -9.40 14.27 2.36
CA PRO A 89 -9.63 12.83 2.53
C PRO A 89 -9.95 12.18 1.17
N ALA A 90 -9.37 11.01 0.92
CA ALA A 90 -9.74 10.21 -0.23
C ALA A 90 -11.15 9.63 -0.03
N THR A 91 -11.94 9.58 -1.10
CA THR A 91 -13.23 8.89 -1.12
C THR A 91 -13.02 7.37 -1.01
N GLU A 92 -14.07 6.63 -0.68
CA GLU A 92 -13.98 5.16 -0.61
C GLU A 92 -13.61 4.53 -1.97
N GLU A 93 -14.06 5.12 -3.09
CA GLU A 93 -13.68 4.68 -4.43
C GLU A 93 -12.19 4.91 -4.72
N GLU A 94 -11.66 6.07 -4.29
CA GLU A 94 -10.24 6.39 -4.43
C GLU A 94 -9.37 5.47 -3.56
N LYS A 95 -9.77 5.23 -2.31
CA LYS A 95 -9.09 4.27 -1.42
C LYS A 95 -9.06 2.87 -2.04
N LYS A 96 -10.23 2.41 -2.51
CA LYS A 96 -10.34 1.11 -3.17
C LYS A 96 -9.40 1.02 -4.36
N LYS A 97 -9.32 2.06 -5.20
CA LYS A 97 -8.42 2.08 -6.36
C LYS A 97 -6.95 1.93 -5.95
N LEU A 98 -6.52 2.61 -4.88
CA LEU A 98 -5.15 2.49 -4.36
C LEU A 98 -4.86 1.06 -3.88
N PHE A 99 -5.76 0.48 -3.06
CA PHE A 99 -5.54 -0.85 -2.50
C PHE A 99 -5.65 -1.96 -3.54
N ASP A 100 -6.59 -1.89 -4.47
CA ASP A 100 -6.67 -2.83 -5.58
C ASP A 100 -5.36 -2.82 -6.39
N LYS A 101 -4.79 -1.64 -6.60
CA LYS A 101 -3.55 -1.48 -7.35
C LYS A 101 -2.33 -1.98 -6.58
N LEU A 102 -2.30 -1.78 -5.25
CA LEU A 102 -1.27 -2.37 -4.38
C LEU A 102 -1.32 -3.90 -4.44
N ALA A 103 -2.51 -4.47 -4.32
CA ALA A 103 -2.71 -5.92 -4.38
C ALA A 103 -2.29 -6.50 -5.75
N GLU A 104 -2.58 -5.81 -6.88
CA GLU A 104 -2.10 -6.21 -8.22
C GLU A 104 -0.56 -6.29 -8.30
N LYS A 105 0.14 -5.42 -7.56
CA LYS A 105 1.61 -5.42 -7.47
C LYS A 105 2.15 -6.38 -6.40
N GLY A 106 1.26 -7.07 -5.69
CA GLY A 106 1.61 -8.01 -4.63
C GLY A 106 2.03 -7.34 -3.32
N TYR A 107 1.38 -6.23 -2.99
CA TYR A 107 1.59 -5.51 -1.73
C TYR A 107 0.27 -5.24 -1.03
N GLU A 108 0.34 -5.09 0.29
CA GLU A 108 -0.69 -4.50 1.14
C GLU A 108 -0.05 -3.50 2.10
N PHE A 109 -0.84 -2.64 2.70
CA PHE A 109 -0.36 -1.70 3.70
C PHE A 109 -0.88 -2.10 5.08
N ASP A 110 0.06 -2.36 6.01
CA ASP A 110 -0.25 -2.61 7.43
C ASP A 110 -0.42 -1.26 8.15
N PHE A 111 -1.65 -0.92 8.48
CA PHE A 111 -1.98 0.33 9.17
C PHE A 111 -1.51 0.38 10.62
N GLU A 112 -1.31 -0.78 11.27
CA GLU A 112 -0.81 -0.83 12.65
C GLU A 112 0.70 -0.59 12.69
N LYS A 113 1.44 -1.27 11.82
CA LYS A 113 2.90 -1.13 11.72
C LYS A 113 3.35 0.03 10.84
N LYS A 114 2.43 0.57 10.02
CA LYS A 114 2.69 1.63 9.03
C LYS A 114 3.79 1.27 8.04
N GLU A 115 3.68 0.09 7.48
CA GLU A 115 4.63 -0.42 6.50
C GLU A 115 3.94 -1.15 5.33
N LEU A 116 4.62 -1.18 4.19
CA LEU A 116 4.22 -1.98 3.05
C LEU A 116 4.66 -3.42 3.23
N ILE A 117 3.71 -4.34 3.23
CA ILE A 117 3.96 -5.78 3.31
C ILE A 117 3.87 -6.36 1.92
N LYS A 118 4.91 -7.09 1.50
CA LYS A 118 4.84 -7.88 0.28
C LYS A 118 3.95 -9.09 0.52
N LEU A 119 2.85 -9.17 -0.22
CA LEU A 119 1.95 -10.32 -0.16
C LEU A 119 2.67 -11.56 -0.67
N LYS A 120 2.53 -12.65 0.04
CA LYS A 120 2.98 -13.94 -0.47
C LYS A 120 2.06 -14.33 -1.64
N TRP A 121 2.65 -14.59 -2.80
CA TRP A 121 1.89 -15.11 -3.92
C TRP A 121 1.42 -16.53 -3.61
N LYS A 122 0.10 -16.77 -3.72
CA LYS A 122 -0.50 -18.08 -3.59
C LYS A 122 -0.97 -18.56 -4.97
N PRO A 123 -0.60 -19.76 -5.40
CA PRO A 123 -1.06 -20.31 -6.68
C PRO A 123 -2.57 -20.49 -6.69
N LYS A 124 -3.17 -20.39 -7.86
CA LYS A 124 -4.56 -20.82 -8.08
C LYS A 124 -4.62 -22.31 -8.33
N MET A 125 -5.79 -22.90 -8.14
CA MET A 125 -6.02 -24.32 -8.47
C MET A 125 -5.48 -24.67 -9.86
N ASN A 126 -4.66 -25.72 -9.96
CA ASN A 126 -3.94 -26.17 -11.16
C ASN A 126 -2.87 -25.20 -11.71
N GLU A 127 -2.57 -24.10 -11.02
CA GLU A 127 -1.46 -23.23 -11.41
C GLU A 127 -0.12 -23.88 -11.02
N LEU A 128 0.85 -23.78 -11.94
CA LEU A 128 2.20 -24.29 -11.71
C LEU A 128 2.93 -23.40 -10.71
N TYR A 129 3.61 -24.02 -9.75
CA TYR A 129 4.54 -23.32 -8.86
C TYR A 129 5.84 -24.09 -8.71
N TYR A 130 6.88 -23.41 -8.24
CA TYR A 130 8.20 -23.94 -7.99
C TYR A 130 8.46 -24.02 -6.48
N LEU A 131 9.19 -25.02 -6.05
CA LEU A 131 9.55 -25.24 -4.66
C LEU A 131 10.97 -25.80 -4.51
N PRO A 132 11.67 -25.53 -3.40
CA PRO A 132 12.94 -26.16 -3.12
C PRO A 132 12.73 -27.60 -2.66
N ARG A 133 13.48 -28.53 -3.23
CA ARG A 133 13.54 -29.92 -2.80
C ARG A 133 14.96 -30.25 -2.33
N PHE A 134 15.07 -30.82 -1.15
CA PHE A 134 16.36 -31.25 -0.63
C PHE A 134 16.78 -32.59 -1.25
N ASP A 135 17.95 -32.62 -1.89
CA ASP A 135 18.58 -33.83 -2.41
C ASP A 135 19.55 -34.38 -1.35
N LEU A 136 19.18 -35.49 -0.72
CA LEU A 136 19.96 -36.15 0.32
C LEU A 136 21.31 -36.67 -0.17
N TYR A 137 21.41 -37.11 -1.42
CA TYR A 137 22.65 -37.63 -1.99
C TYR A 137 23.65 -36.55 -2.32
N ALA A 138 23.16 -35.45 -2.89
CA ALA A 138 24.02 -34.32 -3.23
C ALA A 138 24.17 -33.33 -2.07
N ILE A 139 23.41 -33.50 -0.99
CA ILE A 139 23.37 -32.61 0.19
C ILE A 139 23.19 -31.15 -0.26
N ARG A 140 22.18 -30.92 -1.07
CA ARG A 140 21.85 -29.58 -1.60
C ARG A 140 20.37 -29.44 -1.91
N PHE A 141 19.89 -28.20 -1.98
CA PHE A 141 18.57 -27.89 -2.51
C PHE A 141 18.58 -27.78 -4.04
N LEU A 142 17.60 -28.38 -4.65
CA LEU A 142 17.29 -28.32 -6.07
C LEU A 142 15.91 -27.68 -6.26
N ILE A 143 15.65 -27.21 -7.48
CA ILE A 143 14.33 -26.75 -7.85
C ILE A 143 13.47 -27.96 -8.23
N ASP A 144 12.27 -28.02 -7.68
CA ASP A 144 11.20 -28.87 -8.14
C ASP A 144 10.00 -28.02 -8.56
N TYR A 145 8.99 -28.63 -9.19
CA TYR A 145 7.77 -27.94 -9.56
C TYR A 145 6.59 -28.89 -9.50
N THR A 146 5.42 -28.34 -9.17
CA THR A 146 4.16 -29.09 -9.16
C THR A 146 3.00 -28.13 -9.44
N LYS A 147 1.78 -28.67 -9.49
CA LYS A 147 0.56 -27.88 -9.63
C LYS A 147 -0.14 -27.78 -8.29
N TRP A 148 -0.65 -26.58 -8.00
CA TRP A 148 -1.44 -26.34 -6.82
C TRP A 148 -2.73 -27.15 -6.83
N SER A 149 -2.98 -27.96 -5.83
CA SER A 149 -4.17 -28.81 -5.67
C SER A 149 -5.00 -28.45 -4.42
N ASP A 150 -4.58 -27.43 -3.69
CA ASP A 150 -5.27 -26.94 -2.50
C ASP A 150 -5.43 -28.04 -1.42
N ASN A 151 -4.42 -28.89 -1.31
CA ASN A 151 -4.33 -29.91 -0.28
C ASN A 151 -3.42 -29.50 0.87
N ASP A 152 -3.41 -30.28 1.96
CA ASP A 152 -2.63 -29.98 3.17
C ASP A 152 -1.13 -29.84 2.89
N GLU A 153 -0.57 -30.61 1.93
CA GLU A 153 0.85 -30.54 1.56
C GLU A 153 1.19 -29.22 0.85
N ASP A 154 0.29 -28.75 -0.03
CA ASP A 154 0.43 -27.47 -0.71
C ASP A 154 0.35 -26.30 0.29
N GLU A 155 -0.59 -26.36 1.24
CA GLU A 155 -0.72 -25.35 2.29
C GLU A 155 0.51 -25.32 3.19
N ASP A 156 1.06 -26.47 3.57
CA ASP A 156 2.26 -26.56 4.40
C ASP A 156 3.46 -25.90 3.71
N VAL A 157 3.69 -26.15 2.41
CA VAL A 157 4.79 -25.51 1.68
C VAL A 157 4.56 -24.01 1.49
N TYR A 158 3.31 -23.58 1.34
CA TYR A 158 2.94 -22.18 1.27
C TYR A 158 3.20 -21.45 2.58
N ASP A 159 2.74 -21.99 3.69
CA ASP A 159 2.90 -21.40 5.03
C ASP A 159 4.39 -21.27 5.40
N ASN A 160 5.19 -22.26 5.02
CA ASN A 160 6.64 -22.23 5.19
C ASN A 160 7.36 -21.25 4.23
N GLY A 161 6.65 -20.63 3.30
CA GLY A 161 7.22 -19.67 2.34
C GLY A 161 8.09 -20.32 1.27
N TRP A 162 7.80 -21.56 0.90
CA TRP A 162 8.55 -22.36 -0.08
C TRP A 162 7.87 -22.43 -1.44
N VAL A 163 6.87 -21.58 -1.67
CA VAL A 163 6.13 -21.47 -2.93
C VAL A 163 6.64 -20.27 -3.71
N PHE A 164 7.09 -20.49 -4.95
CA PHE A 164 7.65 -19.47 -5.83
C PHE A 164 6.90 -19.46 -7.15
N ARG A 165 6.63 -18.25 -7.65
CA ARG A 165 5.92 -18.05 -8.90
C ARG A 165 6.78 -18.37 -10.11
N THR A 166 8.08 -18.08 -10.02
CA THR A 166 9.03 -18.29 -11.11
C THR A 166 10.16 -19.22 -10.68
N LYS A 167 10.75 -19.87 -11.68
CA LYS A 167 11.91 -20.73 -11.49
C LYS A 167 13.12 -19.96 -10.97
N GLU A 168 13.28 -18.73 -11.42
CA GLU A 168 14.39 -17.83 -11.06
C GLU A 168 14.32 -17.47 -9.58
N GLU A 169 13.14 -17.12 -9.06
CA GLU A 169 12.94 -16.84 -7.63
C GLU A 169 13.29 -18.06 -6.76
N CYS A 170 12.81 -19.24 -7.18
CA CYS A 170 13.12 -20.49 -6.48
C CYS A 170 14.62 -20.82 -6.54
N GLN A 171 15.28 -20.59 -7.68
CA GLN A 171 16.72 -20.81 -7.85
C GLN A 171 17.55 -19.91 -6.92
N GLU A 172 17.19 -18.65 -6.82
CA GLU A 172 17.85 -17.71 -5.92
C GLU A 172 17.72 -18.16 -4.46
N PHE A 173 16.52 -18.61 -4.06
CA PHE A 173 16.29 -19.16 -2.73
C PHE A 173 17.10 -20.42 -2.47
N CYS A 174 17.13 -21.39 -3.41
CA CYS A 174 17.95 -22.59 -3.32
C CYS A 174 19.45 -22.26 -3.21
N ASN A 175 19.92 -21.26 -3.95
CA ASN A 175 21.34 -20.83 -3.89
C ASN A 175 21.69 -20.30 -2.51
N ARG A 176 20.80 -19.51 -1.88
CA ARG A 176 21.00 -19.01 -0.50
C ARG A 176 21.08 -20.16 0.51
N LEU A 177 20.15 -21.11 0.44
CA LEU A 177 20.16 -22.29 1.31
C LEU A 177 21.44 -23.14 1.12
N ASN A 178 21.85 -23.37 -0.13
CA ASN A 178 23.06 -24.12 -0.43
C ASN A 178 24.33 -23.42 0.08
N SER A 179 24.37 -22.09 0.04
CA SER A 179 25.47 -21.32 0.60
C SER A 179 25.54 -21.48 2.12
N CYS A 180 24.41 -21.50 2.82
CA CYS A 180 24.36 -21.78 4.25
C CYS A 180 24.87 -23.19 4.57
N ILE A 181 24.45 -24.21 3.81
CA ILE A 181 24.92 -25.60 3.99
C ILE A 181 26.44 -25.70 3.78
N SER A 182 26.95 -25.03 2.75
CA SER A 182 28.38 -25.03 2.44
C SER A 182 29.23 -24.38 3.54
N SER A 183 28.70 -23.41 4.26
CA SER A 183 29.38 -22.75 5.39
C SER A 183 29.41 -23.59 6.66
N ILE A 184 28.60 -24.65 6.76
CA ILE A 184 28.54 -25.55 7.94
C ILE A 184 29.46 -26.75 7.77
N LYS A 185 29.91 -27.03 6.53
CA LYS A 185 30.88 -28.14 6.33
C LYS A 185 32.23 -27.78 6.94
N PRO A 186 32.78 -28.63 7.86
CA PRO A 186 34.08 -28.42 8.46
C PRO A 186 35.22 -28.46 7.45
#